data_1791e5808612e691b76918ad0ef33c88
#
_entry.id   1791e5808612e691b76918ad0ef33c88
#
_cell.length_a   1.000
_cell.length_b   1.000
_cell.length_c   1.000
_cell.angle_alpha   90.00
_cell.angle_beta   90.00
_cell.angle_gamma   90.00
#
_symmetry.space_group_name_H-M   'P 1'
#
loop_
_entity.id
_entity.type
_entity.pdbx_description
1 polymer ?
#
loop_
_entity_poly.entity_id
_entity_poly.type
_entity_poly.pdbx_seq_one_letter_code
_entity_poly.pdbx_strand_id
1 'polypeptide(L)'
;MKKYLFLFIFFTLTFFTACEEKAKPRVIVAPELKRPITCMRLDRLVEDKELLSALEKLYTFDKHCPLTLTLSSKKDIVCNSTVNMMRTNMGKFPKSFLKLELRDGMKIEYSYYVDLYSNVDEDDVEEGFERLKKDLLMPKGAE
;
A
#
# COMPACT_ATOMS: atom_id res chain seq x y z
N MET A 1 -40.46 -0.82 -28.70
CA MET A 1 -39.92 -0.32 -27.41
C MET A 1 -39.54 -1.44 -26.42
N LYS A 2 -40.18 -2.60 -26.38
CA LYS A 2 -39.79 -3.70 -25.43
C LYS A 2 -38.44 -4.39 -25.74
N LYS A 3 -37.94 -4.36 -26.97
CA LYS A 3 -36.65 -5.01 -27.34
C LYS A 3 -35.42 -4.25 -26.88
N TYR A 4 -35.49 -2.94 -26.70
CA TYR A 4 -34.35 -2.13 -26.25
C TYR A 4 -34.19 -2.12 -24.74
N LEU A 5 -35.26 -2.41 -23.98
CA LEU A 5 -35.22 -2.51 -22.52
C LEU A 5 -34.40 -3.73 -22.06
N PHE A 6 -34.50 -4.86 -22.79
CA PHE A 6 -33.71 -6.07 -22.46
C PHE A 6 -32.23 -5.90 -22.78
N LEU A 7 -31.85 -5.13 -23.79
CA LEU A 7 -30.45 -4.88 -24.15
C LEU A 7 -29.77 -3.97 -23.12
N PHE A 8 -30.52 -3.05 -22.50
CA PHE A 8 -30.01 -2.15 -21.47
C PHE A 8 -29.77 -2.85 -20.13
N ILE A 9 -30.61 -3.84 -19.79
CA ILE A 9 -30.47 -4.63 -18.57
C ILE A 9 -29.26 -5.58 -18.66
N PHE A 10 -28.94 -6.09 -19.85
CA PHE A 10 -27.80 -6.98 -20.05
C PHE A 10 -26.45 -6.24 -19.97
N PHE A 11 -26.42 -4.94 -20.32
CA PHE A 11 -25.20 -4.11 -20.30
C PHE A 11 -24.82 -3.63 -18.88
N THR A 12 -25.77 -3.60 -17.94
CA THR A 12 -25.51 -3.15 -16.56
C THR A 12 -25.02 -4.26 -15.63
N LEU A 13 -25.06 -5.52 -16.03
CA LEU A 13 -24.64 -6.66 -15.17
C LEU A 13 -23.14 -7.02 -15.27
N THR A 14 -22.38 -6.41 -16.16
CA THR A 14 -20.98 -6.80 -16.42
C THR A 14 -19.93 -6.01 -15.63
N PHE A 15 -20.32 -5.12 -14.70
CA PHE A 15 -19.38 -4.24 -14.02
C PHE A 15 -19.00 -4.64 -12.58
N PHE A 16 -19.34 -5.85 -12.09
CA PHE A 16 -19.06 -6.24 -10.69
C PHE A 16 -18.15 -7.46 -10.54
N THR A 17 -17.13 -7.61 -11.38
CA THR A 17 -16.01 -8.47 -11.04
C THR A 17 -14.79 -7.62 -10.70
N ALA A 18 -14.84 -6.90 -9.58
CA ALA A 18 -13.63 -6.41 -8.95
C ALA A 18 -12.93 -7.65 -8.36
N CYS A 19 -11.95 -8.21 -9.07
CA CYS A 19 -11.00 -9.13 -8.49
C CYS A 19 -10.28 -8.38 -7.37
N GLU A 20 -10.44 -8.80 -6.12
CA GLU A 20 -9.58 -8.34 -5.03
C GLU A 20 -8.15 -8.77 -5.33
N GLU A 21 -7.33 -7.86 -5.84
CA GLU A 21 -5.92 -8.10 -6.20
C GLU A 21 -4.99 -7.97 -5.00
N LYS A 22 -5.49 -7.51 -3.85
CA LYS A 22 -4.72 -7.28 -2.64
C LYS A 22 -5.50 -7.62 -1.37
N ALA A 23 -4.76 -7.98 -0.32
CA ALA A 23 -5.31 -8.17 1.00
C ALA A 23 -5.65 -6.81 1.65
N LYS A 24 -6.44 -6.84 2.74
CA LYS A 24 -6.71 -5.64 3.53
C LYS A 24 -5.40 -5.12 4.15
N PRO A 25 -5.04 -3.84 3.93
CA PRO A 25 -3.82 -3.28 4.51
C PRO A 25 -3.86 -3.24 6.03
N ARG A 26 -2.71 -3.47 6.66
CA ARG A 26 -2.49 -3.33 8.10
C ARG A 26 -1.80 -2.01 8.35
N VAL A 27 -2.40 -1.18 9.19
CA VAL A 27 -1.87 0.14 9.55
C VAL A 27 -1.63 0.18 11.05
N ILE A 28 -0.44 0.62 11.45
CA ILE A 28 -0.06 0.85 12.85
C ILE A 28 0.40 2.30 12.96
N VAL A 29 -0.14 3.04 13.90
CA VAL A 29 0.24 4.43 14.22
C VAL A 29 0.62 4.49 15.68
N ALA A 30 1.82 4.97 16.00
CA ALA A 30 2.23 5.16 17.38
C ALA A 30 1.30 6.16 18.09
N PRO A 31 0.79 5.83 19.28
CA PRO A 31 -0.19 6.68 19.98
C PRO A 31 0.40 8.05 20.39
N GLU A 32 1.72 8.11 20.60
CA GLU A 32 2.44 9.31 21.00
C GLU A 32 2.82 10.23 19.84
N LEU A 33 2.69 9.77 18.60
CA LEU A 33 3.02 10.55 17.41
C LEU A 33 2.15 11.80 17.33
N LYS A 34 2.79 12.97 17.39
CA LYS A 34 2.10 14.26 17.21
C LYS A 34 1.72 14.41 15.74
N ARG A 35 0.44 14.64 15.47
CA ARG A 35 -0.12 14.84 14.13
C ARG A 35 -0.84 16.18 14.03
N PRO A 36 -0.80 16.86 12.88
CA PRO A 36 -0.12 16.46 11.64
C PRO A 36 1.41 16.56 11.77
N ILE A 37 2.11 15.67 11.06
CA ILE A 37 3.56 15.78 10.90
C ILE A 37 3.88 16.88 9.87
N THR A 38 5.04 17.50 10.02
CA THR A 38 5.42 18.66 9.19
C THR A 38 6.37 18.33 8.05
N CYS A 39 7.12 17.25 8.17
CA CYS A 39 8.10 16.83 7.17
C CYS A 39 8.34 15.32 7.21
N MET A 40 8.95 14.80 6.16
CA MET A 40 9.52 13.45 6.08
C MET A 40 10.82 13.49 5.27
N ARG A 41 11.79 12.68 5.66
CA ARG A 41 12.99 12.35 4.89
C ARG A 41 12.80 10.98 4.25
N LEU A 42 13.23 10.80 3.01
CA LEU A 42 13.16 9.51 2.33
C LEU A 42 14.47 8.74 2.49
N ASP A 43 14.37 7.48 2.94
CA ASP A 43 15.47 6.53 2.84
C ASP A 43 15.60 6.04 1.39
N ARG A 44 16.79 6.25 0.79
CA ARG A 44 17.08 5.89 -0.59
C ARG A 44 17.83 4.56 -0.75
N LEU A 45 18.04 3.84 0.35
CA LEU A 45 18.69 2.53 0.35
C LEU A 45 17.67 1.41 0.09
N VAL A 46 16.90 1.56 -1.00
CA VAL A 46 15.84 0.64 -1.41
C VAL A 46 16.30 -0.12 -2.66
N GLU A 47 16.01 -1.43 -2.70
CA GLU A 47 16.39 -2.29 -3.85
C GLU A 47 15.60 -1.93 -5.11
N ASP A 48 14.29 -1.67 -4.98
CA ASP A 48 13.40 -1.34 -6.10
C ASP A 48 13.40 0.17 -6.36
N LYS A 49 14.24 0.59 -7.30
CA LYS A 49 14.40 2.00 -7.67
C LYS A 49 13.21 2.59 -8.42
N GLU A 50 12.43 1.75 -9.09
CA GLU A 50 11.23 2.16 -9.81
C GLU A 50 10.15 2.60 -8.81
N LEU A 51 9.86 1.77 -7.82
CA LEU A 51 8.92 2.10 -6.74
C LEU A 51 9.40 3.30 -5.90
N LEU A 52 10.73 3.41 -5.68
CA LEU A 52 11.29 4.56 -4.98
C LEU A 52 11.06 5.85 -5.78
N SER A 53 11.28 5.81 -7.11
CA SER A 53 11.05 6.95 -7.99
C SER A 53 9.56 7.36 -8.02
N ALA A 54 8.64 6.39 -7.99
CA ALA A 54 7.22 6.67 -7.87
C ALA A 54 6.92 7.43 -6.56
N LEU A 55 7.46 6.96 -5.44
CA LEU A 55 7.28 7.62 -4.15
C LEU A 55 7.87 9.04 -4.11
N GLU A 56 9.03 9.27 -4.75
CA GLU A 56 9.66 10.60 -4.84
C GLU A 56 8.82 11.63 -5.60
N LYS A 57 7.98 11.20 -6.54
CA LYS A 57 7.06 12.08 -7.28
C LYS A 57 5.86 12.53 -6.44
N LEU A 58 5.49 11.77 -5.40
CA LEU A 58 4.28 12.01 -4.61
C LEU A 58 4.46 13.06 -3.51
N TYR A 59 5.71 13.34 -3.09
CA TYR A 59 5.98 14.24 -1.97
C TYR A 59 7.37 14.89 -2.06
N THR A 60 7.48 16.13 -1.58
CA THR A 60 8.77 16.82 -1.46
C THR A 60 9.44 16.46 -0.13
N PHE A 61 10.39 15.53 -0.18
CA PHE A 61 11.11 15.05 1.00
C PHE A 61 12.19 16.03 1.46
N ASP A 62 12.26 16.28 2.78
CA ASP A 62 13.27 17.13 3.40
C ASP A 62 14.41 16.28 3.96
N LYS A 63 15.63 16.50 3.49
CA LYS A 63 16.83 15.77 3.93
C LYS A 63 17.17 15.97 5.41
N HIS A 64 16.71 17.07 6.01
CA HIS A 64 17.01 17.43 7.40
C HIS A 64 15.92 17.00 8.38
N CYS A 65 14.81 16.42 7.89
CA CYS A 65 13.74 15.93 8.74
C CYS A 65 14.21 14.74 9.59
N PRO A 66 13.89 14.71 10.89
CA PRO A 66 14.23 13.56 11.75
C PRO A 66 13.41 12.31 11.41
N LEU A 67 12.17 12.50 10.91
CA LEU A 67 11.30 11.39 10.53
C LEU A 67 11.74 10.81 9.19
N THR A 68 12.12 9.54 9.18
CA THR A 68 12.59 8.84 7.98
C THR A 68 11.54 7.86 7.49
N LEU A 69 11.10 8.04 6.24
CA LEU A 69 10.22 7.12 5.53
C LEU A 69 11.07 6.11 4.76
N THR A 70 10.82 4.83 5.01
CA THR A 70 11.42 3.70 4.29
C THR A 70 10.35 2.96 3.51
N LEU A 71 10.62 2.67 2.23
CA LEU A 71 9.83 1.76 1.41
C LEU A 71 10.52 0.40 1.39
N SER A 72 9.77 -0.66 1.63
CA SER A 72 10.22 -2.04 1.50
C SER A 72 9.21 -2.82 0.68
N SER A 73 9.69 -3.59 -0.27
CA SER A 73 8.87 -4.45 -1.12
C SER A 73 9.59 -5.76 -1.41
N LYS A 74 8.83 -6.75 -1.81
CA LYS A 74 9.37 -7.99 -2.38
C LYS A 74 8.42 -8.47 -3.44
N LYS A 75 8.97 -8.83 -4.61
CA LYS A 75 8.28 -9.43 -5.75
C LYS A 75 8.56 -10.93 -5.81
N ASP A 76 7.74 -11.66 -6.52
CA ASP A 76 7.92 -13.07 -6.83
C ASP A 76 8.17 -13.96 -5.59
N ILE A 77 7.34 -13.78 -4.56
CA ILE A 77 7.41 -14.59 -3.34
C ILE A 77 6.97 -16.02 -3.68
N VAL A 78 7.90 -16.98 -3.56
CA VAL A 78 7.66 -18.39 -3.80
C VAL A 78 7.55 -19.14 -2.47
N CYS A 79 6.50 -19.92 -2.32
CA CYS A 79 6.33 -20.84 -1.20
C CYS A 79 7.08 -22.14 -1.42
N ASN A 80 8.21 -22.30 -0.74
CA ASN A 80 9.03 -23.52 -0.82
C ASN A 80 8.80 -24.50 0.34
N SER A 81 7.87 -24.25 1.25
CA SER A 81 7.59 -25.17 2.36
C SER A 81 6.32 -25.99 2.12
N THR A 82 6.34 -27.27 2.50
CA THR A 82 5.18 -28.17 2.43
C THR A 82 3.96 -27.65 3.21
N VAL A 83 4.19 -26.97 4.33
CA VAL A 83 3.13 -26.34 5.13
C VAL A 83 2.47 -25.18 4.37
N ASN A 84 3.23 -24.42 3.61
CA ASN A 84 2.72 -23.32 2.81
C ASN A 84 2.04 -23.82 1.51
N MET A 85 2.50 -24.93 0.93
CA MET A 85 1.80 -25.58 -0.19
C MET A 85 0.38 -26.02 0.18
N MET A 86 0.16 -26.50 1.40
CA MET A 86 -1.19 -26.81 1.89
C MET A 86 -2.06 -25.54 2.01
N ARG A 87 -1.48 -24.39 2.39
CA ARG A 87 -2.18 -23.11 2.47
C ARG A 87 -2.53 -22.53 1.10
N THR A 88 -1.71 -22.73 0.07
CA THR A 88 -2.00 -22.30 -1.30
C THR A 88 -3.20 -23.03 -1.90
N ASN A 89 -3.46 -24.27 -1.47
CA ASN A 89 -4.65 -25.02 -1.86
C ASN A 89 -5.92 -24.55 -1.11
N MET A 90 -5.78 -23.80 -0.03
CA MET A 90 -6.90 -23.30 0.80
C MET A 90 -7.20 -21.80 0.60
N GLY A 91 -6.41 -21.06 -0.20
CA GLY A 91 -6.61 -19.64 -0.46
C GLY A 91 -5.53 -19.02 -1.35
N LYS A 92 -5.75 -17.77 -1.75
CA LYS A 92 -4.74 -16.99 -2.51
C LYS A 92 -3.51 -16.72 -1.62
N PHE A 93 -2.33 -17.16 -2.09
CA PHE A 93 -1.07 -16.85 -1.43
C PHE A 93 -0.50 -15.54 -2.00
N PRO A 94 0.01 -14.61 -1.15
CA PRO A 94 0.60 -13.37 -1.62
C PRO A 94 1.82 -13.63 -2.51
N LYS A 95 1.89 -12.96 -3.66
CA LYS A 95 3.03 -12.98 -4.57
C LYS A 95 4.05 -11.90 -4.26
N SER A 96 3.60 -10.83 -3.64
CA SER A 96 4.45 -9.71 -3.24
C SER A 96 3.89 -9.02 -2.01
N PHE A 97 4.64 -8.07 -1.47
CA PHE A 97 4.15 -7.14 -0.45
C PHE A 97 4.72 -5.74 -0.67
N LEU A 98 4.01 -4.76 -0.12
CA LEU A 98 4.49 -3.39 0.05
C LEU A 98 4.43 -3.01 1.53
N LYS A 99 5.48 -2.37 2.02
CA LYS A 99 5.56 -1.78 3.35
C LYS A 99 6.11 -0.36 3.27
N LEU A 100 5.39 0.59 3.88
CA LEU A 100 5.86 1.94 4.14
C LEU A 100 6.02 2.10 5.64
N GLU A 101 7.19 2.51 6.10
CA GLU A 101 7.49 2.63 7.51
C GLU A 101 8.13 3.97 7.83
N LEU A 102 7.50 4.75 8.71
CA LEU A 102 8.04 6.02 9.20
C LEU A 102 8.68 5.82 10.57
N ARG A 103 9.92 6.26 10.72
CA ARG A 103 10.71 6.13 11.94
C ARG A 103 11.24 7.47 12.43
N ASP A 104 11.31 7.60 13.76
CA ASP A 104 12.14 8.60 14.44
C ASP A 104 13.33 7.86 15.08
N GLY A 105 14.50 7.95 14.43
CA GLY A 105 15.64 7.11 14.79
C GLY A 105 15.31 5.62 14.70
N MET A 106 15.35 4.92 15.85
CA MET A 106 15.04 3.48 15.93
C MET A 106 13.56 3.18 16.18
N LYS A 107 12.77 4.20 16.55
CA LYS A 107 11.36 4.02 16.91
C LYS A 107 10.47 4.06 15.67
N ILE A 108 9.58 3.07 15.54
CA ILE A 108 8.56 3.04 14.49
C ILE A 108 7.40 3.93 14.93
N GLU A 109 7.13 4.97 14.17
CA GLU A 109 6.03 5.90 14.41
C GLU A 109 4.79 5.57 13.58
N TYR A 110 5.01 4.99 12.39
CA TYR A 110 3.93 4.56 11.50
C TYR A 110 4.38 3.35 10.67
N SER A 111 3.47 2.44 10.41
CA SER A 111 3.69 1.33 9.50
C SER A 111 2.42 1.05 8.71
N TYR A 112 2.53 1.05 7.38
CA TYR A 112 1.56 0.53 6.43
C TYR A 112 2.11 -0.73 5.80
N TYR A 113 1.34 -1.81 5.76
CA TYR A 113 1.71 -3.08 5.17
C TYR A 113 0.54 -3.68 4.42
N VAL A 114 0.78 -4.14 3.20
CA VAL A 114 -0.21 -4.85 2.40
C VAL A 114 0.40 -6.05 1.68
N ASP A 115 -0.29 -7.19 1.74
CA ASP A 115 -0.02 -8.36 0.93
C ASP A 115 -0.74 -8.24 -0.41
N LEU A 116 -0.05 -8.51 -1.51
CA LEU A 116 -0.54 -8.39 -2.88
C LEU A 116 -0.56 -9.76 -3.55
N TYR A 117 -1.60 -10.02 -4.32
CA TYR A 117 -1.74 -11.27 -5.09
C TYR A 117 -1.19 -11.16 -6.52
N SER A 118 -0.77 -9.96 -6.91
CA SER A 118 0.04 -9.61 -8.09
C SER A 118 1.43 -9.16 -7.65
N ASN A 119 2.30 -8.80 -8.59
CA ASN A 119 3.53 -8.10 -8.26
C ASN A 119 3.21 -6.64 -7.90
N VAL A 120 3.90 -6.12 -6.88
CA VAL A 120 3.80 -4.72 -6.46
C VAL A 120 4.21 -3.78 -7.60
N ASP A 121 3.46 -2.69 -7.78
CA ASP A 121 3.68 -1.67 -8.79
C ASP A 121 3.60 -0.24 -8.23
N GLU A 122 3.65 0.76 -9.12
CA GLU A 122 3.60 2.17 -8.75
C GLU A 122 2.25 2.58 -8.15
N ASP A 123 1.14 2.00 -8.61
CA ASP A 123 -0.21 2.30 -8.11
C ASP A 123 -0.38 1.85 -6.65
N ASP A 124 0.24 0.72 -6.27
CA ASP A 124 0.26 0.25 -4.89
C ASP A 124 1.03 1.20 -3.98
N VAL A 125 2.14 1.78 -4.48
CA VAL A 125 2.92 2.80 -3.75
C VAL A 125 2.09 4.06 -3.56
N GLU A 126 1.40 4.52 -4.60
CA GLU A 126 0.52 5.70 -4.53
C GLU A 126 -0.59 5.49 -3.51
N GLU A 127 -1.31 4.35 -3.56
CA GLU A 127 -2.38 4.05 -2.61
C GLU A 127 -1.87 3.99 -1.16
N GLY A 128 -0.74 3.30 -0.94
CA GLY A 128 -0.12 3.23 0.39
C GLY A 128 0.30 4.59 0.91
N PHE A 129 0.83 5.46 0.05
CA PHE A 129 1.26 6.79 0.41
C PHE A 129 0.07 7.75 0.64
N GLU A 130 -1.00 7.67 -0.15
CA GLU A 130 -2.24 8.41 0.09
C GLU A 130 -2.84 8.04 1.45
N ARG A 131 -2.81 6.76 1.82
CA ARG A 131 -3.22 6.32 3.14
C ARG A 131 -2.34 6.93 4.24
N LEU A 132 -1.02 6.94 4.07
CA LEU A 132 -0.08 7.57 4.99
C LEU A 132 -0.36 9.07 5.13
N LYS A 133 -0.61 9.77 4.03
CA LYS A 133 -0.97 11.21 4.03
C LYS A 133 -2.23 11.48 4.84
N LYS A 134 -3.27 10.69 4.61
CA LYS A 134 -4.53 10.79 5.36
C LYS A 134 -4.31 10.60 6.86
N ASP A 135 -3.51 9.61 7.24
CA ASP A 135 -3.29 9.25 8.64
C ASP A 135 -2.35 10.24 9.37
N LEU A 136 -1.39 10.88 8.68
CA LEU A 136 -0.31 11.64 9.30
C LEU A 136 -0.25 13.13 8.95
N LEU A 137 -0.61 13.51 7.71
CA LEU A 137 -0.47 14.90 7.23
C LEU A 137 -1.75 15.70 7.35
N MET A 138 -2.91 15.03 7.46
CA MET A 138 -4.18 15.71 7.66
C MET A 138 -4.47 15.91 9.15
N PRO A 139 -5.04 17.06 9.56
CA PRO A 139 -5.46 17.25 10.94
C PRO A 139 -6.55 16.22 11.31
N LYS A 140 -6.51 15.73 12.56
CA LYS A 140 -7.53 14.82 13.09
C LYS A 140 -8.91 15.48 12.98
N GLY A 141 -9.82 14.89 12.19
CA GLY A 141 -11.21 15.34 12.07
C GLY A 141 -11.56 16.07 10.77
N ALA A 142 -10.68 16.08 9.76
CA ALA A 142 -11.02 16.49 8.40
C ALA A 142 -11.62 15.29 7.62
N GLU A 143 -12.85 14.90 7.97
CA GLU A 143 -13.72 14.04 7.17
C GLU A 143 -14.84 14.85 6.56
#